data_0eb7532ebccf1f8b761b154a52c50ed9
#
_entry.id   0eb7532ebccf1f8b761b154a52c50ed9
#
_cell.length_a   1.000
_cell.length_b   1.000
_cell.length_c   1.000
_cell.angle_alpha   90.00
_cell.angle_beta   90.00
_cell.angle_gamma   90.00
#
_symmetry.space_group_name_H-M   'P 1'
#
loop_
_entity.id
_entity.type
_entity.pdbx_description
1 polymer ?
#
loop_
_entity_poly.entity_id
_entity_poly.type
_entity_poly.pdbx_seq_one_letter_code
_entity_poly.pdbx_strand_id
1 'polypeptide(L)'
;MTSLLRILRFAPQLHRLYLGIAVSSVLAAVLALATPFLIGAATDRIVAAVAGETDVAEAVTAVTWLAVAFLAVEVATTLVVSVGGYWGDVMAARMRTILSTRYFEQLLHLPQRYFDTAITGRVVNRLNRTINEITQFLQFFANNAFTMLVTTAAVLVITAFYWWPLAILLAVVFPVYMWLTA
;
A
#
# COMPACT_ATOMS: atom_id res chain seq x y z
N MET A 1 -9.64 12.50 -10.20
CA MET A 1 -8.30 12.00 -10.64
C MET A 1 -7.30 13.10 -11.00
N THR A 2 -7.73 14.24 -11.51
CA THR A 2 -6.86 15.38 -11.87
C THR A 2 -6.12 16.02 -10.70
N SER A 3 -6.69 15.97 -9.49
CA SER A 3 -6.08 16.58 -8.29
C SER A 3 -4.86 15.83 -7.76
N LEU A 4 -4.88 14.49 -7.78
CA LEU A 4 -3.75 13.63 -7.34
C LEU A 4 -2.54 13.79 -8.28
N LEU A 5 -2.76 13.76 -9.60
CA LEU A 5 -1.71 13.99 -10.59
C LEU A 5 -1.11 15.41 -10.47
N ARG A 6 -1.93 16.40 -10.09
CA ARG A 6 -1.46 17.76 -9.86
C ARG A 6 -0.58 17.86 -8.60
N ILE A 7 -0.95 17.15 -7.52
CA ILE A 7 -0.14 17.08 -6.29
C ILE A 7 1.19 16.37 -6.54
N LEU A 8 1.19 15.26 -7.29
CA LEU A 8 2.40 14.53 -7.66
C LEU A 8 3.36 15.37 -8.54
N ARG A 9 2.82 16.20 -9.44
CA ARG A 9 3.59 17.15 -10.26
C ARG A 9 4.12 18.34 -9.46
N PHE A 10 3.54 18.63 -8.31
CA PHE A 10 3.88 19.79 -7.51
C PHE A 10 5.24 19.69 -6.80
N ALA A 11 5.73 18.46 -6.57
CA ALA A 11 6.99 18.20 -5.90
C ALA A 11 7.86 17.18 -6.69
N PRO A 12 8.52 17.61 -7.78
CA PRO A 12 9.35 16.72 -8.60
C PRO A 12 10.54 16.13 -7.82
N GLN A 13 10.93 16.75 -6.72
CA GLN A 13 12.01 16.28 -5.84
C GLN A 13 11.68 14.95 -5.12
N LEU A 14 10.42 14.53 -5.10
CA LEU A 14 9.95 13.31 -4.41
C LEU A 14 9.86 12.09 -5.32
N HIS A 15 10.26 12.18 -6.61
CA HIS A 15 10.15 11.07 -7.56
C HIS A 15 10.84 9.78 -7.09
N ARG A 16 11.99 9.91 -6.42
CA ARG A 16 12.71 8.74 -5.88
C ARG A 16 11.92 8.03 -4.79
N LEU A 17 11.18 8.77 -3.96
CA LEU A 17 10.33 8.20 -2.92
C LEU A 17 9.10 7.53 -3.52
N TYR A 18 8.47 8.13 -4.53
CA TYR A 18 7.35 7.51 -5.25
C TYR A 18 7.77 6.19 -5.91
N LEU A 19 8.95 6.16 -6.56
CA LEU A 19 9.51 4.95 -7.14
C LEU A 19 9.79 3.89 -6.07
N GLY A 20 10.36 4.28 -4.94
CA GLY A 20 10.60 3.38 -3.81
C GLY A 20 9.32 2.76 -3.28
N ILE A 21 8.27 3.56 -3.05
CA ILE A 21 6.95 3.09 -2.61
C ILE A 21 6.35 2.13 -3.65
N ALA A 22 6.41 2.48 -4.93
CA ALA A 22 5.89 1.63 -5.99
C ALA A 22 6.60 0.27 -6.06
N VAL A 23 7.93 0.27 -6.03
CA VAL A 23 8.73 -0.97 -6.05
C VAL A 23 8.48 -1.82 -4.82
N SER A 24 8.47 -1.24 -3.62
CA SER A 24 8.18 -1.99 -2.39
C SER A 24 6.77 -2.57 -2.38
N SER A 25 5.76 -1.84 -2.88
CA SER A 25 4.39 -2.35 -2.97
C SER A 25 4.26 -3.51 -3.97
N VAL A 26 4.95 -3.45 -5.11
CA VAL A 26 4.96 -4.55 -6.07
C VAL A 26 5.68 -5.77 -5.49
N LEU A 27 6.83 -5.57 -4.85
CA LEU A 27 7.56 -6.65 -4.18
C LEU A 27 6.72 -7.30 -3.07
N ALA A 28 6.08 -6.48 -2.23
CA ALA A 28 5.19 -6.97 -1.17
C ALA A 28 4.02 -7.79 -1.75
N ALA A 29 3.42 -7.33 -2.86
CA ALA A 29 2.34 -8.07 -3.52
C ALA A 29 2.81 -9.42 -4.07
N VAL A 30 3.99 -9.47 -4.69
CA VAL A 30 4.58 -10.72 -5.20
C VAL A 30 4.88 -11.70 -4.06
N LEU A 31 5.46 -11.21 -2.96
CA LEU A 31 5.74 -12.04 -1.78
C LEU A 31 4.43 -12.54 -1.13
N ALA A 32 3.43 -11.69 -1.00
CA ALA A 32 2.13 -12.07 -0.45
C ALA A 32 1.44 -13.18 -1.25
N LEU A 33 1.65 -13.22 -2.57
CA LEU A 33 1.14 -14.28 -3.43
C LEU A 33 1.88 -15.61 -3.26
N ALA A 34 3.12 -15.62 -2.78
CA ALA A 34 3.84 -16.86 -2.49
C ALA A 34 3.22 -17.65 -1.33
N THR A 35 2.62 -16.96 -0.36
CA THR A 35 2.00 -17.57 0.84
C THR A 35 0.94 -18.64 0.52
N PRO A 36 -0.10 -18.39 -0.31
CA PRO A 36 -1.09 -19.40 -0.64
C PRO A 36 -0.50 -20.59 -1.42
N PHE A 37 0.52 -20.37 -2.25
CA PHE A 37 1.20 -21.45 -2.97
C PHE A 37 1.99 -22.37 -2.02
N LEU A 38 2.67 -21.80 -1.02
CA LEU A 38 3.39 -22.58 -0.01
C LEU A 38 2.43 -23.40 0.85
N ILE A 39 1.30 -22.81 1.26
CA ILE A 39 0.25 -23.52 2.03
C ILE A 39 -0.35 -24.63 1.18
N GLY A 40 -0.65 -24.39 -0.08
CA GLY A 40 -1.16 -25.41 -1.01
C GLY A 40 -0.18 -26.58 -1.15
N ALA A 41 1.09 -26.27 -1.43
CA ALA A 41 2.12 -27.30 -1.55
C ALA A 41 2.31 -28.12 -0.26
N ALA A 42 2.22 -27.50 0.91
CA ALA A 42 2.28 -28.21 2.19
C ALA A 42 1.06 -29.12 2.37
N THR A 43 -0.13 -28.65 2.03
CA THR A 43 -1.37 -29.41 2.09
C THR A 43 -1.31 -30.63 1.17
N ASP A 44 -0.84 -30.47 -0.07
CA ASP A 44 -0.71 -31.55 -1.04
C ASP A 44 0.25 -32.63 -0.53
N ARG A 45 1.37 -32.28 0.10
CA ARG A 45 2.31 -33.23 0.71
C ARG A 45 1.70 -34.01 1.86
N ILE A 46 0.91 -33.33 2.70
CA ILE A 46 0.21 -34.00 3.82
C ILE A 46 -0.85 -34.98 3.29
N VAL A 47 -1.63 -34.57 2.31
CA VAL A 47 -2.68 -35.41 1.70
C VAL A 47 -2.07 -36.63 1.04
N ALA A 48 -0.99 -36.50 0.29
CA ALA A 48 -0.28 -37.63 -0.34
C ALA A 48 0.27 -38.62 0.68
N ALA A 49 0.80 -38.14 1.82
CA ALA A 49 1.27 -39.04 2.90
C ALA A 49 0.11 -39.76 3.57
N VAL A 50 -1.03 -39.09 3.81
CA VAL A 50 -2.22 -39.74 4.39
C VAL A 50 -2.84 -40.76 3.43
N ALA A 51 -2.78 -40.50 2.13
CA ALA A 51 -3.23 -41.43 1.09
C ALA A 51 -2.29 -42.64 0.91
N GLY A 52 -1.11 -42.65 1.56
CA GLY A 52 -0.11 -43.72 1.43
C GLY A 52 0.72 -43.66 0.14
N GLU A 53 0.67 -42.54 -0.59
CA GLU A 53 1.39 -42.33 -1.85
C GLU A 53 2.88 -41.97 -1.62
N THR A 54 3.20 -41.44 -0.43
CA THR A 54 4.55 -40.98 -0.03
C THR A 54 4.87 -41.46 1.38
N ASP A 55 6.16 -41.70 1.66
CA ASP A 55 6.60 -42.02 3.02
C ASP A 55 6.39 -40.85 3.97
N VAL A 56 5.90 -41.14 5.17
CA VAL A 56 5.62 -40.13 6.22
C VAL A 56 6.89 -39.34 6.57
N ALA A 57 8.05 -40.00 6.61
CA ALA A 57 9.31 -39.32 6.93
C ALA A 57 9.70 -38.28 5.84
N GLU A 58 9.49 -38.64 4.56
CA GLU A 58 9.71 -37.74 3.45
C GLU A 58 8.73 -36.53 3.47
N ALA A 59 7.45 -36.78 3.73
CA ALA A 59 6.43 -35.74 3.85
C ALA A 59 6.73 -34.77 5.00
N VAL A 60 7.13 -35.28 6.17
CA VAL A 60 7.53 -34.45 7.32
C VAL A 60 8.71 -33.56 6.97
N THR A 61 9.71 -34.08 6.29
CA THR A 61 10.89 -33.32 5.86
C THR A 61 10.48 -32.22 4.86
N ALA A 62 9.66 -32.56 3.87
CA ALA A 62 9.17 -31.59 2.88
C ALA A 62 8.34 -30.47 3.53
N VAL A 63 7.40 -30.80 4.42
CA VAL A 63 6.57 -29.83 5.13
C VAL A 63 7.43 -28.93 6.04
N THR A 64 8.47 -29.47 6.67
CA THR A 64 9.40 -28.67 7.49
C THR A 64 10.12 -27.63 6.65
N TRP A 65 10.63 -27.99 5.47
CA TRP A 65 11.25 -27.03 4.56
C TRP A 65 10.27 -26.00 4.02
N LEU A 66 9.02 -26.39 3.71
CA LEU A 66 7.97 -25.46 3.32
C LEU A 66 7.61 -24.49 4.46
N ALA A 67 7.59 -24.95 5.71
CA ALA A 67 7.39 -24.08 6.86
C ALA A 67 8.53 -23.06 7.04
N VAL A 68 9.78 -23.48 6.85
CA VAL A 68 10.93 -22.58 6.86
C VAL A 68 10.84 -21.54 5.72
N ALA A 69 10.47 -21.99 4.52
CA ALA A 69 10.27 -21.10 3.37
C ALA A 69 9.13 -20.10 3.63
N PHE A 70 8.02 -20.56 4.19
CA PHE A 70 6.90 -19.69 4.59
C PHE A 70 7.37 -18.62 5.58
N LEU A 71 8.09 -19.00 6.61
CA LEU A 71 8.61 -18.05 7.60
C LEU A 71 9.58 -17.04 6.98
N ALA A 72 10.44 -17.49 6.06
CA ALA A 72 11.34 -16.62 5.32
C ALA A 72 10.57 -15.59 4.43
N VAL A 73 9.51 -16.03 3.75
CA VAL A 73 8.65 -15.17 2.93
C VAL A 73 7.92 -14.13 3.81
N GLU A 74 7.38 -14.53 4.96
CA GLU A 74 6.70 -13.62 5.89
C GLU A 74 7.65 -12.56 6.47
N VAL A 75 8.86 -12.97 6.85
CA VAL A 75 9.91 -12.03 7.31
C VAL A 75 10.28 -11.07 6.17
N ALA A 76 10.52 -11.57 4.96
CA ALA A 76 10.83 -10.75 3.80
C ALA A 76 9.69 -9.76 3.48
N THR A 77 8.44 -10.20 3.51
CA THR A 77 7.26 -9.36 3.30
C THR A 77 7.19 -8.24 4.34
N THR A 78 7.38 -8.57 5.62
CA THR A 78 7.37 -7.60 6.71
C THR A 78 8.48 -6.55 6.53
N LEU A 79 9.68 -6.95 6.15
CA LEU A 79 10.79 -6.04 5.88
C LEU A 79 10.49 -5.12 4.70
N VAL A 80 9.99 -5.65 3.59
CA VAL A 80 9.63 -4.87 2.39
C VAL A 80 8.52 -3.86 2.70
N VAL A 81 7.47 -4.27 3.42
CA VAL A 81 6.37 -3.40 3.84
C VAL A 81 6.87 -2.31 4.78
N SER A 82 7.76 -2.64 5.73
CA SER A 82 8.34 -1.65 6.66
C SER A 82 9.18 -0.61 5.95
N VAL A 83 10.01 -1.02 4.99
CA VAL A 83 10.83 -0.10 4.17
C VAL A 83 9.93 0.79 3.30
N GLY A 84 8.90 0.21 2.67
CA GLY A 84 7.91 0.97 1.89
C GLY A 84 7.16 1.99 2.73
N GLY A 85 6.73 1.59 3.94
CA GLY A 85 6.09 2.46 4.94
C GLY A 85 6.99 3.63 5.34
N TYR A 86 8.25 3.37 5.63
CA TYR A 86 9.24 4.41 5.94
C TYR A 86 9.35 5.45 4.80
N TRP A 87 9.41 5.01 3.54
CA TRP A 87 9.44 5.95 2.41
C TRP A 87 8.13 6.73 2.28
N GLY A 88 6.99 6.12 2.57
CA GLY A 88 5.69 6.78 2.64
C GLY A 88 5.67 7.89 3.70
N ASP A 89 6.16 7.61 4.89
CA ASP A 89 6.22 8.57 5.99
C ASP A 89 7.18 9.72 5.71
N VAL A 90 8.36 9.43 5.16
CA VAL A 90 9.33 10.46 4.72
C VAL A 90 8.74 11.34 3.63
N MET A 91 8.02 10.75 2.67
CA MET A 91 7.34 11.49 1.62
C MET A 91 6.28 12.44 2.20
N ALA A 92 5.43 11.94 3.10
CA ALA A 92 4.39 12.74 3.74
C ALA A 92 4.97 13.90 4.57
N ALA A 93 6.04 13.63 5.33
CA ALA A 93 6.74 14.66 6.11
C ALA A 93 7.35 15.75 5.21
N ARG A 94 8.01 15.38 4.12
CA ARG A 94 8.56 16.35 3.15
C ARG A 94 7.47 17.15 2.45
N MET A 95 6.37 16.51 2.07
CA MET A 95 5.23 17.20 1.47
C MET A 95 4.63 18.23 2.43
N ARG A 96 4.49 17.87 3.71
CA ARG A 96 4.05 18.80 4.76
C ARG A 96 4.94 20.05 4.81
N THR A 97 6.25 19.87 4.83
CA THR A 97 7.21 20.97 4.85
C THR A 97 7.04 21.86 3.61
N ILE A 98 6.99 21.28 2.41
CA ILE A 98 6.82 22.02 1.15
C ILE A 98 5.53 22.84 1.14
N LEU A 99 4.42 22.22 1.55
CA LEU A 99 3.12 22.88 1.61
C LEU A 99 3.11 24.02 2.63
N SER A 100 3.65 23.78 3.83
CA SER A 100 3.75 24.80 4.86
C SER A 100 4.59 26.00 4.40
N THR A 101 5.78 25.76 3.89
CA THR A 101 6.69 26.84 3.43
C THR A 101 6.03 27.69 2.34
N ARG A 102 5.50 27.06 1.28
CA ARG A 102 4.86 27.79 0.18
C ARG A 102 3.63 28.59 0.62
N TYR A 103 2.87 28.05 1.57
CA TYR A 103 1.70 28.75 2.07
C TYR A 103 2.10 29.95 2.93
N PHE A 104 3.10 29.81 3.80
CA PHE A 104 3.61 30.92 4.58
C PHE A 104 4.23 32.00 3.69
N GLU A 105 4.97 31.63 2.64
CA GLU A 105 5.47 32.58 1.64
C GLU A 105 4.32 33.37 1.00
N GLN A 106 3.24 32.70 0.60
CA GLN A 106 2.07 33.40 0.05
C GLN A 106 1.36 34.30 1.06
N LEU A 107 1.26 33.87 2.33
CA LEU A 107 0.70 34.71 3.39
C LEU A 107 1.48 36.01 3.58
N LEU A 108 2.81 35.92 3.57
CA LEU A 108 3.67 37.09 3.74
C LEU A 108 3.53 38.13 2.61
N HIS A 109 3.05 37.71 1.43
CA HIS A 109 2.79 38.62 0.30
C HIS A 109 1.41 39.26 0.34
N LEU A 110 0.54 38.95 1.31
CA LEU A 110 -0.78 39.53 1.44
C LEU A 110 -0.69 40.92 2.10
N PRO A 111 -1.48 41.89 1.62
CA PRO A 111 -1.51 43.27 2.20
C PRO A 111 -2.02 43.23 3.65
N GLN A 112 -1.50 44.10 4.47
CA GLN A 112 -1.78 44.19 5.92
C GLN A 112 -3.28 44.29 6.25
N ARG A 113 -4.08 44.91 5.38
CA ARG A 113 -5.56 44.98 5.47
C ARG A 113 -6.24 43.59 5.61
N TYR A 114 -5.63 42.54 5.07
CA TYR A 114 -6.18 41.17 5.17
C TYR A 114 -6.08 40.65 6.60
N PHE A 115 -5.02 41.00 7.30
CA PHE A 115 -4.78 40.57 8.68
C PHE A 115 -5.64 41.34 9.70
N ASP A 116 -6.03 42.57 9.38
CA ASP A 116 -6.89 43.40 10.23
C ASP A 116 -8.34 42.91 10.21
N THR A 117 -8.80 42.32 9.12
CA THR A 117 -10.17 41.81 8.95
C THR A 117 -10.36 40.33 9.28
N ALA A 118 -9.33 39.54 9.10
CA ALA A 118 -9.37 38.09 9.39
C ALA A 118 -8.69 37.81 10.74
N ILE A 119 -9.40 37.15 11.66
CA ILE A 119 -8.79 36.69 12.91
C ILE A 119 -7.64 35.74 12.54
N THR A 120 -6.41 36.22 12.63
CA THR A 120 -5.17 35.52 12.19
C THR A 120 -5.10 34.08 12.69
N GLY A 121 -5.53 33.81 13.95
CA GLY A 121 -5.60 32.46 14.50
C GLY A 121 -6.53 31.51 13.74
N ARG A 122 -7.66 32.01 13.21
CA ARG A 122 -8.61 31.17 12.45
C ARG A 122 -8.03 30.74 11.11
N VAL A 123 -7.31 31.61 10.44
CA VAL A 123 -6.64 31.34 9.16
C VAL A 123 -5.54 30.31 9.36
N VAL A 124 -4.67 30.51 10.35
CA VAL A 124 -3.58 29.59 10.68
C VAL A 124 -4.10 28.20 11.09
N ASN A 125 -5.14 28.15 11.91
CA ASN A 125 -5.74 26.87 12.30
C ASN A 125 -6.37 26.12 11.12
N ARG A 126 -7.09 26.81 10.25
CA ARG A 126 -7.66 26.21 9.03
C ARG A 126 -6.57 25.66 8.12
N LEU A 127 -5.47 26.38 7.97
CA LEU A 127 -4.31 25.97 7.21
C LEU A 127 -3.70 24.68 7.77
N ASN A 128 -3.35 24.69 9.06
CA ASN A 128 -2.74 23.54 9.70
C ASN A 128 -3.62 22.30 9.58
N ARG A 129 -4.93 22.45 9.73
CA ARG A 129 -5.89 21.38 9.51
C ARG A 129 -5.84 20.86 8.07
N THR A 130 -5.90 21.73 7.08
CA THR A 130 -5.86 21.31 5.66
C THR A 130 -4.55 20.62 5.30
N ILE A 131 -3.41 21.14 5.77
CA ILE A 131 -2.09 20.51 5.54
C ILE A 131 -2.03 19.12 6.20
N ASN A 132 -2.56 18.99 7.42
CA ASN A 132 -2.61 17.70 8.10
C ASN A 132 -3.50 16.70 7.36
N GLU A 133 -4.68 17.11 6.91
CA GLU A 133 -5.59 16.27 6.14
C GLU A 133 -4.95 15.78 4.83
N ILE A 134 -4.29 16.66 4.09
CA ILE A 134 -3.56 16.29 2.86
C ILE A 134 -2.40 15.32 3.18
N THR A 135 -1.64 15.59 4.22
CA THR A 135 -0.49 14.78 4.62
C THR A 135 -0.93 13.38 5.06
N GLN A 136 -1.97 13.29 5.89
CA GLN A 136 -2.55 12.02 6.32
C GLN A 136 -3.12 11.23 5.15
N PHE A 137 -3.80 11.90 4.22
CA PHE A 137 -4.31 11.25 3.01
C PHE A 137 -3.17 10.66 2.17
N LEU A 138 -2.09 11.41 1.95
CA LEU A 138 -0.93 10.94 1.21
C LEU A 138 -0.24 9.77 1.90
N GLN A 139 -0.09 9.82 3.22
CA GLN A 139 0.49 8.75 4.03
C GLN A 139 -0.38 7.48 3.95
N PHE A 140 -1.70 7.63 4.14
CA PHE A 140 -2.64 6.52 4.00
C PHE A 140 -2.59 5.91 2.60
N PHE A 141 -2.58 6.77 1.56
CA PHE A 141 -2.52 6.32 0.17
C PHE A 141 -1.24 5.55 -0.12
N ALA A 142 -0.07 6.07 0.30
CA ALA A 142 1.22 5.45 0.09
C ALA A 142 1.36 4.10 0.83
N ASN A 143 0.92 4.05 2.09
CA ASN A 143 1.16 2.89 2.95
C ASN A 143 0.10 1.79 2.82
N ASN A 144 -1.13 2.15 2.45
CA ASN A 144 -2.25 1.20 2.43
C ASN A 144 -2.92 1.09 1.06
N ALA A 145 -3.48 2.20 0.53
CA ALA A 145 -4.33 2.16 -0.65
C ALA A 145 -3.56 1.69 -1.90
N PHE A 146 -2.33 2.15 -2.08
CA PHE A 146 -1.53 1.75 -3.24
C PHE A 146 -1.16 0.26 -3.19
N THR A 147 -0.71 -0.24 -2.05
CA THR A 147 -0.40 -1.67 -1.85
C THR A 147 -1.67 -2.53 -2.05
N MET A 148 -2.80 -2.10 -1.49
CA MET A 148 -4.09 -2.78 -1.67
C MET A 148 -4.50 -2.88 -3.14
N LEU A 149 -4.36 -1.80 -3.92
CA LEU A 149 -4.66 -1.79 -5.35
C LEU A 149 -3.77 -2.75 -6.12
N VAL A 150 -2.46 -2.74 -5.85
CA VAL A 150 -1.49 -3.63 -6.51
C VAL A 150 -1.78 -5.09 -6.18
N THR A 151 -2.02 -5.41 -4.90
CA THR A 151 -2.34 -6.79 -4.48
C THR A 151 -3.67 -7.27 -5.07
N THR A 152 -4.70 -6.43 -5.07
CA THR A 152 -6.00 -6.77 -5.67
C THR A 152 -5.86 -7.03 -7.17
N ALA A 153 -5.13 -6.16 -7.89
CA ALA A 153 -4.89 -6.36 -9.32
C ALA A 153 -4.12 -7.67 -9.58
N ALA A 154 -3.09 -7.96 -8.78
CA ALA A 154 -2.30 -9.17 -8.91
C ALA A 154 -3.15 -10.45 -8.65
N VAL A 155 -3.99 -10.44 -7.62
CA VAL A 155 -4.93 -11.55 -7.33
C VAL A 155 -5.91 -11.74 -8.48
N LEU A 156 -6.50 -10.68 -9.01
CA LEU A 156 -7.45 -10.76 -10.14
C LEU A 156 -6.77 -11.34 -11.40
N VAL A 157 -5.56 -10.89 -11.70
CA VAL A 157 -4.79 -11.39 -12.86
C VAL A 157 -4.50 -12.89 -12.69
N ILE A 158 -4.00 -13.32 -11.54
CA ILE A 158 -3.69 -14.74 -11.30
C ILE A 158 -4.96 -15.58 -11.36
N THR A 159 -6.04 -15.14 -10.72
CA THR A 159 -7.32 -15.86 -10.73
C THR A 159 -7.89 -15.96 -12.14
N ALA A 160 -7.72 -14.93 -12.98
CA ALA A 160 -8.16 -14.96 -14.39
C ALA A 160 -7.40 -16.01 -15.21
N PHE A 161 -6.11 -16.24 -14.92
CA PHE A 161 -5.33 -17.30 -15.58
C PHE A 161 -5.74 -18.70 -15.17
N TYR A 162 -6.12 -18.90 -13.88
CA TYR A 162 -6.55 -20.20 -13.39
C TYR A 162 -8.00 -20.52 -13.73
N TRP A 163 -8.91 -19.56 -13.53
CA TRP A 163 -10.34 -19.76 -13.75
C TRP A 163 -11.06 -18.42 -13.95
N TRP A 164 -11.21 -18.03 -15.19
CA TRP A 164 -11.79 -16.75 -15.59
C TRP A 164 -13.17 -16.41 -15.00
N PRO A 165 -14.13 -17.37 -14.78
CA PRO A 165 -15.42 -17.02 -14.18
C PRO A 165 -15.29 -16.56 -12.74
N LEU A 166 -14.32 -17.10 -11.97
CA LEU A 166 -14.04 -16.69 -10.60
C LEU A 166 -13.45 -15.26 -10.55
N ALA A 167 -12.62 -14.92 -11.54
CA ALA A 167 -12.07 -13.57 -11.64
C ALA A 167 -13.16 -12.52 -11.90
N ILE A 168 -14.14 -12.82 -12.75
CA ILE A 168 -15.29 -11.94 -12.99
C ILE A 168 -16.12 -11.77 -11.71
N LEU A 169 -16.39 -12.87 -11.02
CA LEU A 169 -17.16 -12.82 -9.77
C LEU A 169 -16.45 -11.94 -8.73
N LEU A 170 -15.14 -12.09 -8.55
CA LEU A 170 -14.35 -11.25 -7.66
C LEU A 170 -14.35 -9.78 -8.11
N ALA A 171 -14.21 -9.53 -9.43
CA ALA A 171 -14.21 -8.17 -9.97
C ALA A 171 -15.56 -7.44 -9.77
N VAL A 172 -16.66 -8.18 -9.67
CA VAL A 172 -17.99 -7.62 -9.38
C VAL A 172 -18.21 -7.44 -7.87
N VAL A 173 -17.77 -8.41 -7.07
CA VAL A 173 -17.94 -8.38 -5.60
C VAL A 173 -17.18 -7.21 -4.98
N PHE A 174 -15.98 -6.89 -5.45
CA PHE A 174 -15.18 -5.78 -4.92
C PHE A 174 -15.87 -4.40 -4.98
N PRO A 175 -16.35 -3.93 -6.15
CA PRO A 175 -17.07 -2.67 -6.23
C PRO A 175 -18.40 -2.68 -5.45
N VAL A 176 -19.12 -3.80 -5.44
CA VAL A 176 -20.37 -3.94 -4.68
C VAL A 176 -20.10 -3.80 -3.17
N TYR A 177 -19.05 -4.45 -2.68
CA TYR A 177 -18.64 -4.32 -1.28
C TYR A 177 -18.25 -2.87 -0.94
N MET A 178 -17.46 -2.21 -1.79
CA MET A 178 -17.12 -0.80 -1.62
C MET A 178 -18.35 0.11 -1.60
N TRP A 179 -19.32 -0.14 -2.48
CA TRP A 179 -20.55 0.64 -2.55
C TRP A 179 -21.46 0.42 -1.32
N LEU A 180 -21.46 -0.79 -0.77
CA LEU A 180 -22.27 -1.12 0.42
C LEU A 180 -21.68 -0.54 1.71
N THR A 181 -20.35 -0.26 1.72
CA THR A 181 -19.60 0.19 2.90
C THR A 181 -19.40 1.72 2.91
N ALA A 182 -19.66 2.41 1.77
CA ALA A 182 -19.56 3.86 1.62
C ALA A 182 -20.88 4.56 2.00
#